data_81ca2f8de2247e8af1a4f9fb7ee69baf
#
_entry.id   81ca2f8de2247e8af1a4f9fb7ee69baf
#
_cell.length_a   1.000
_cell.length_b   1.000
_cell.length_c   1.000
_cell.angle_alpha   90.00
_cell.angle_beta   90.00
_cell.angle_gamma   90.00
#
_symmetry.space_group_name_H-M   'P 1'
#
loop_
_entity.id
_entity.type
_entity.pdbx_description
1 polymer ?
#
loop_
_entity_poly.entity_id
_entity_poly.type
_entity_poly.pdbx_seq_one_letter_code
_entity_poly.pdbx_strand_id
1 'polypeptide(L)'
;MSFLQDLPFEGDLSTPLGELELKRKLHVRLSYKQRDQIAPFCMSAEKIFYQVLAEGNAQERLHEEQRRFEEELNRVLLEVEKDALIKRQFAKDSIRDKKQAVFKSVDLLLEKQLENALTQPLKYFCSSQDMGHLKRIFSVVGDDRMSVTGLTSVIEPCRWLSSAIIKFVNEAGFRATFKTPEANDLKKAINLLNVEGTCLLLPELLTQYLAQSHKGYMHSQWQRFMRYQQTVNMCAYLLARKSKRTGAYKVALLASVSTFSELMFMNMLAVLGKEALTASMQIANQRQSDFRSQTIGEYLPSTDVFINLMQLANIALPKTIDAFNFSHLPAALILDVFSEAETDPKNTSDAACTAIIMRAKAFAQYRYISTVKLDNNEHVVDFLKKYRMDNSSLQFLRAQDFRAMSVYTLLGWCRRN
;
A
#
# COMPACT_ATOMS: atom_id res chain seq x y z
N MET A 1 8.57 32.04 15.35
CA MET A 1 8.86 32.20 13.91
C MET A 1 8.93 30.80 13.33
N SER A 2 8.10 30.51 12.37
CA SER A 2 7.99 29.16 11.79
C SER A 2 9.22 28.87 10.93
N PHE A 3 9.98 27.85 11.27
CA PHE A 3 11.12 27.33 10.49
C PHE A 3 10.71 26.94 9.05
N LEU A 4 9.41 26.82 8.79
CA LEU A 4 8.83 26.49 7.50
C LEU A 4 8.70 27.69 6.56
N GLN A 5 8.68 28.94 7.08
CA GLN A 5 8.56 30.15 6.26
C GLN A 5 9.82 30.46 5.43
N ASP A 6 10.98 29.92 5.83
CA ASP A 6 12.25 30.16 5.14
C ASP A 6 12.58 29.16 4.03
N LEU A 7 11.64 28.28 3.68
CA LEU A 7 11.85 27.24 2.67
C LEU A 7 10.74 27.22 1.61
N PRO A 8 10.55 28.27 0.84
CA PRO A 8 9.59 28.25 -0.25
C PRO A 8 10.02 27.16 -1.27
N PHE A 9 9.12 26.26 -1.58
CA PHE A 9 9.30 25.28 -2.64
C PHE A 9 8.24 25.54 -3.70
N GLU A 10 8.61 26.27 -4.73
CA GLU A 10 7.72 26.65 -5.83
C GLU A 10 7.87 25.73 -7.07
N GLY A 11 8.58 24.60 -6.93
CA GLY A 11 8.89 23.73 -8.06
C GLY A 11 7.94 22.55 -8.21
N ASP A 12 7.52 22.28 -9.42
CA ASP A 12 6.88 21.00 -9.80
C ASP A 12 7.91 19.86 -9.66
N LEU A 13 7.62 18.85 -8.82
CA LEU A 13 8.49 17.69 -8.58
C LEU A 13 8.75 16.85 -9.85
N SER A 14 7.93 17.01 -10.88
CA SER A 14 8.12 16.36 -12.18
C SER A 14 9.15 17.07 -13.05
N THR A 15 9.57 18.29 -12.69
CA THR A 15 10.53 19.07 -13.44
C THR A 15 11.97 18.88 -12.93
N PRO A 16 13.02 19.01 -13.78
CA PRO A 16 14.41 18.96 -13.35
C PRO A 16 14.78 20.01 -12.29
N LEU A 17 14.14 21.18 -12.34
CA LEU A 17 14.31 22.26 -11.36
C LEU A 17 13.72 21.87 -9.99
N GLY A 18 12.50 21.33 -9.95
CA GLY A 18 11.88 20.83 -8.74
C GLY A 18 12.67 19.71 -8.09
N GLU A 19 13.32 18.84 -8.91
CA GLU A 19 14.24 17.83 -8.42
C GLU A 19 15.49 18.40 -7.75
N LEU A 20 16.06 19.46 -8.34
CA LEU A 20 17.27 20.11 -7.80
C LEU A 20 16.97 20.76 -6.45
N GLU A 21 15.80 21.37 -6.32
CA GLU A 21 15.36 22.03 -5.11
C GLU A 21 15.03 21.03 -3.99
N LEU A 22 14.37 19.92 -4.33
CA LEU A 22 14.15 18.81 -3.40
C LEU A 22 15.47 18.25 -2.87
N LYS A 23 16.48 18.04 -3.76
CA LYS A 23 17.82 17.61 -3.38
C LYS A 23 18.46 18.57 -2.38
N ARG A 24 18.35 19.88 -2.61
CA ARG A 24 18.94 20.91 -1.75
C ARG A 24 18.29 20.92 -0.36
N LYS A 25 16.97 20.76 -0.28
CA LYS A 25 16.22 20.78 0.98
C LYS A 25 16.42 19.52 1.83
N LEU A 26 16.64 18.35 1.20
CA LEU A 26 16.89 17.09 1.92
C LEU A 26 18.28 16.99 2.56
N HIS A 27 19.20 17.92 2.27
CA HIS A 27 20.49 17.97 2.96
C HIS A 27 20.40 18.39 4.42
N VAL A 28 19.31 19.06 4.80
CA VAL A 28 19.10 19.56 6.17
C VAL A 28 18.48 18.45 7.00
N ARG A 29 19.22 17.92 7.99
CA ARG A 29 18.70 16.95 8.97
C ARG A 29 17.80 17.68 9.98
N LEU A 30 16.61 17.16 10.20
CA LEU A 30 15.69 17.67 11.22
C LEU A 30 16.04 17.09 12.59
N SER A 31 16.04 17.94 13.62
CA SER A 31 16.03 17.52 15.02
C SER A 31 14.67 16.92 15.41
N TYR A 32 14.58 16.22 16.54
CA TYR A 32 13.31 15.67 17.05
C TYR A 32 12.23 16.76 17.20
N LYS A 33 12.54 17.89 17.82
CA LYS A 33 11.60 19.02 17.97
C LYS A 33 11.07 19.54 16.63
N GLN A 34 11.91 19.59 15.61
CA GLN A 34 11.49 20.01 14.27
C GLN A 34 10.59 18.98 13.59
N ARG A 35 10.77 17.67 13.87
CA ARG A 35 9.89 16.63 13.34
C ARG A 35 8.47 16.72 13.91
N ASP A 36 8.34 16.99 15.21
CA ASP A 36 7.02 17.18 15.82
C ASP A 36 6.28 18.39 15.21
N GLN A 37 7.01 19.45 14.86
CA GLN A 37 6.44 20.62 14.21
C GLN A 37 5.89 20.35 12.80
N ILE A 38 6.47 19.39 12.07
CA ILE A 38 6.03 19.02 10.71
C ILE A 38 5.03 17.85 10.70
N ALA A 39 4.74 17.23 11.84
CA ALA A 39 3.81 16.10 11.92
C ALA A 39 2.45 16.36 11.25
N PRO A 40 1.78 17.51 11.41
CA PRO A 40 0.52 17.82 10.73
C PRO A 40 0.64 17.80 9.19
N PHE A 41 1.76 18.29 8.65
CA PHE A 41 2.02 18.31 7.20
C PHE A 41 2.28 16.89 6.65
N CYS A 42 2.95 16.04 7.44
CA CYS A 42 3.15 14.65 7.09
C CYS A 42 1.82 13.88 7.03
N MET A 43 0.89 14.15 7.93
CA MET A 43 -0.47 13.60 7.88
C MET A 43 -1.19 13.98 6.58
N SER A 44 -0.98 15.19 6.08
CA SER A 44 -1.54 15.61 4.79
C SER A 44 -0.96 14.79 3.63
N ALA A 45 0.34 14.55 3.60
CA ALA A 45 0.98 13.73 2.57
C ALA A 45 0.53 12.26 2.63
N GLU A 46 0.40 11.69 3.83
CA GLU A 46 -0.14 10.34 4.02
C GLU A 46 -1.61 10.27 3.57
N LYS A 47 -2.40 11.29 3.85
CA LYS A 47 -3.79 11.38 3.37
C LYS A 47 -3.85 11.36 1.84
N ILE A 48 -2.99 12.12 1.17
CA ILE A 48 -2.89 12.12 -0.30
C ILE A 48 -2.49 10.74 -0.82
N PHE A 49 -1.53 10.09 -0.17
CA PHE A 49 -1.15 8.71 -0.54
C PHE A 49 -2.35 7.76 -0.45
N TYR A 50 -3.10 7.76 0.65
CA TYR A 50 -4.26 6.90 0.80
C TYR A 50 -5.39 7.27 -0.16
N GLN A 51 -5.55 8.54 -0.49
CA GLN A 51 -6.47 9.00 -1.52
C GLN A 51 -6.11 8.41 -2.90
N VAL A 52 -4.84 8.49 -3.30
CA VAL A 52 -4.37 7.88 -4.55
C VAL A 52 -4.50 6.35 -4.52
N LEU A 53 -4.27 5.74 -3.36
CA LEU A 53 -4.46 4.30 -3.18
C LEU A 53 -5.94 3.90 -3.35
N ALA A 54 -6.88 4.72 -2.87
CA ALA A 54 -8.32 4.49 -3.01
C ALA A 54 -8.83 4.72 -4.43
N GLU A 55 -8.53 5.87 -5.02
CA GLU A 55 -9.14 6.35 -6.27
C GLU A 55 -8.22 6.23 -7.50
N GLY A 56 -6.90 6.13 -7.30
CA GLY A 56 -5.93 6.31 -8.39
C GLY A 56 -6.00 7.76 -8.91
N ASN A 57 -5.98 7.91 -10.22
CA ASN A 57 -6.05 9.22 -10.89
C ASN A 57 -7.51 9.65 -11.20
N ALA A 58 -8.49 9.23 -10.39
CA ALA A 58 -9.89 9.54 -10.66
C ALA A 58 -10.16 11.06 -10.61
N GLN A 59 -9.55 11.77 -9.65
CA GLN A 59 -9.69 13.23 -9.56
C GLN A 59 -9.07 13.97 -10.76
N GLU A 60 -7.90 13.54 -11.23
CA GLU A 60 -7.31 14.10 -12.46
C GLU A 60 -8.25 13.94 -13.65
N ARG A 61 -8.89 12.77 -13.77
CA ARG A 61 -9.88 12.52 -14.84
C ARG A 61 -11.08 13.43 -14.75
N LEU A 62 -11.61 13.65 -13.53
CA LEU A 62 -12.73 14.58 -13.31
C LEU A 62 -12.35 16.02 -13.66
N HIS A 63 -11.18 16.50 -13.25
CA HIS A 63 -10.69 17.82 -13.63
C HIS A 63 -10.47 17.94 -15.14
N GLU A 64 -9.96 16.89 -15.78
CA GLU A 64 -9.77 16.87 -17.24
C GLU A 64 -11.10 16.86 -17.98
N GLU A 65 -12.12 16.14 -17.49
CA GLU A 65 -13.48 16.17 -18.03
C GLU A 65 -14.11 17.54 -17.87
N GLN A 66 -13.96 18.21 -16.72
CA GLN A 66 -14.42 19.58 -16.51
C GLN A 66 -13.72 20.56 -17.44
N ARG A 67 -12.40 20.47 -17.57
CA ARG A 67 -11.64 21.33 -18.49
C ARG A 67 -12.09 21.14 -19.94
N ARG A 68 -12.27 19.89 -20.39
CA ARG A 68 -12.79 19.61 -21.75
C ARG A 68 -14.18 20.19 -21.96
N PHE A 69 -15.04 20.10 -20.96
CA PHE A 69 -16.37 20.71 -21.01
C PHE A 69 -16.30 22.23 -21.11
N GLU A 70 -15.44 22.88 -20.33
CA GLU A 70 -15.19 24.33 -20.39
C GLU A 70 -14.59 24.74 -21.74
N GLU A 71 -13.62 23.99 -22.27
CA GLU A 71 -13.05 24.20 -23.59
C GLU A 71 -14.10 24.06 -24.69
N GLU A 72 -15.02 23.10 -24.56
CA GLU A 72 -16.11 22.87 -25.50
C GLU A 72 -17.15 24.02 -25.47
N LEU A 73 -17.47 24.52 -24.27
CA LEU A 73 -18.34 25.71 -24.11
C LEU A 73 -17.73 27.00 -24.66
N ASN A 74 -16.41 27.12 -24.64
CA ASN A 74 -15.69 28.29 -25.14
C ASN A 74 -15.47 28.27 -26.65
N ARG A 75 -15.85 27.21 -27.36
CA ARG A 75 -15.86 27.19 -28.84
C ARG A 75 -16.96 28.10 -29.41
N VAL A 76 -16.79 28.51 -30.66
CA VAL A 76 -17.82 29.27 -31.37
C VAL A 76 -18.98 28.31 -31.69
N LEU A 77 -19.95 28.23 -30.79
CA LEU A 77 -21.15 27.41 -30.91
C LEU A 77 -22.37 28.31 -31.02
N LEU A 78 -23.40 27.81 -31.72
CA LEU A 78 -24.72 28.43 -31.72
C LEU A 78 -25.33 28.37 -30.30
N GLU A 79 -26.15 29.35 -29.92
CA GLU A 79 -26.79 29.38 -28.60
C GLU A 79 -27.57 28.09 -28.30
N VAL A 80 -28.27 27.55 -29.27
CA VAL A 80 -29.01 26.29 -29.17
C VAL A 80 -28.09 25.10 -28.86
N GLU A 81 -26.86 25.10 -29.41
CA GLU A 81 -25.88 24.05 -29.12
C GLU A 81 -25.29 24.17 -27.70
N LYS A 82 -25.03 25.41 -27.25
CA LYS A 82 -24.60 25.69 -25.89
C LYS A 82 -25.65 25.24 -24.87
N ASP A 83 -26.91 25.58 -25.11
CA ASP A 83 -28.02 25.18 -24.26
C ASP A 83 -28.16 23.65 -24.18
N ALA A 84 -27.98 22.97 -25.34
CA ALA A 84 -28.04 21.52 -25.39
C ALA A 84 -26.89 20.87 -24.59
N LEU A 85 -25.66 21.42 -24.66
CA LEU A 85 -24.50 20.96 -23.87
C LEU A 85 -24.73 21.16 -22.39
N ILE A 86 -25.19 22.34 -21.96
CA ILE A 86 -25.49 22.64 -20.57
C ILE A 86 -26.57 21.70 -20.02
N LYS A 87 -27.64 21.47 -20.78
CA LYS A 87 -28.70 20.53 -20.38
C LYS A 87 -28.19 19.10 -20.21
N ARG A 88 -27.32 18.65 -21.13
CA ARG A 88 -26.69 17.31 -21.03
C ARG A 88 -25.79 17.20 -19.78
N GLN A 89 -25.00 18.24 -19.51
CA GLN A 89 -24.15 18.24 -18.32
C GLN A 89 -24.97 18.25 -17.05
N PHE A 90 -26.01 19.08 -16.98
CA PHE A 90 -26.92 19.13 -15.82
C PHE A 90 -27.62 17.78 -15.57
N ALA A 91 -28.04 17.09 -16.64
CA ALA A 91 -28.61 15.76 -16.51
C ALA A 91 -27.60 14.73 -15.98
N LYS A 92 -26.35 14.76 -16.44
CA LYS A 92 -25.26 13.91 -15.93
C LYS A 92 -24.98 14.18 -14.44
N ASP A 93 -24.88 15.45 -14.06
CA ASP A 93 -24.62 15.87 -12.69
C ASP A 93 -25.77 15.45 -11.77
N SER A 94 -27.03 15.62 -12.18
CA SER A 94 -28.20 15.16 -11.41
C SER A 94 -28.19 13.64 -11.17
N ILE A 95 -27.78 12.85 -12.17
CA ILE A 95 -27.65 11.40 -12.00
C ILE A 95 -26.49 11.08 -11.05
N ARG A 96 -25.38 11.76 -11.18
CA ARG A 96 -24.21 11.59 -10.30
C ARG A 96 -24.58 11.89 -8.85
N ASP A 97 -25.26 12.99 -8.58
CA ASP A 97 -25.70 13.38 -7.24
C ASP A 97 -26.65 12.36 -6.61
N LYS A 98 -27.58 11.83 -7.42
CA LYS A 98 -28.47 10.74 -6.97
C LYS A 98 -27.69 9.48 -6.65
N LYS A 99 -26.70 9.10 -7.45
CA LYS A 99 -25.81 7.96 -7.17
C LYS A 99 -25.01 8.18 -5.89
N GLN A 100 -24.44 9.37 -5.71
CA GLN A 100 -23.70 9.72 -4.49
C GLN A 100 -24.58 9.65 -3.24
N ALA A 101 -25.82 10.11 -3.29
CA ALA A 101 -26.75 9.99 -2.18
C ALA A 101 -27.01 8.52 -1.79
N VAL A 102 -27.13 7.62 -2.78
CA VAL A 102 -27.23 6.18 -2.53
C VAL A 102 -25.95 5.65 -1.91
N PHE A 103 -24.79 5.95 -2.46
CA PHE A 103 -23.48 5.50 -1.92
C PHE A 103 -23.27 5.99 -0.49
N LYS A 104 -23.57 7.25 -0.20
CA LYS A 104 -23.50 7.78 1.16
C LYS A 104 -24.38 7.01 2.14
N SER A 105 -25.53 6.52 1.71
CA SER A 105 -26.40 5.70 2.57
C SER A 105 -25.78 4.32 2.88
N VAL A 106 -24.95 3.78 1.97
CA VAL A 106 -24.21 2.53 2.18
C VAL A 106 -22.99 2.78 3.06
N ASP A 107 -22.28 3.91 2.84
CA ASP A 107 -21.14 4.31 3.69
C ASP A 107 -21.54 4.44 5.16
N LEU A 108 -22.66 5.08 5.46
CA LEU A 108 -23.16 5.20 6.84
C LEU A 108 -23.41 3.83 7.52
N LEU A 109 -23.90 2.86 6.74
CA LEU A 109 -24.05 1.49 7.25
C LEU A 109 -22.68 0.82 7.47
N LEU A 110 -21.77 1.01 6.53
CA LEU A 110 -20.40 0.50 6.60
C LEU A 110 -19.63 1.09 7.79
N GLU A 111 -19.69 2.41 8.00
CA GLU A 111 -19.06 3.10 9.15
C GLU A 111 -19.52 2.51 10.48
N LYS A 112 -20.81 2.30 10.64
CA LYS A 112 -21.37 1.67 11.86
C LYS A 112 -20.84 0.24 12.05
N GLN A 113 -20.66 -0.52 10.98
CA GLN A 113 -20.07 -1.86 11.06
C GLN A 113 -18.57 -1.79 11.39
N LEU A 114 -17.85 -0.82 10.82
CA LEU A 114 -16.44 -0.59 11.08
C LEU A 114 -16.18 -0.22 12.55
N GLU A 115 -17.00 0.63 13.16
CA GLU A 115 -16.87 0.97 14.60
C GLU A 115 -16.88 -0.29 15.47
N ASN A 116 -17.79 -1.23 15.21
CA ASN A 116 -17.84 -2.50 15.92
C ASN A 116 -16.62 -3.40 15.61
N ALA A 117 -16.22 -3.46 14.34
CA ALA A 117 -15.13 -4.31 13.89
C ALA A 117 -13.77 -3.87 14.44
N LEU A 118 -13.55 -2.58 14.63
CA LEU A 118 -12.32 -1.99 15.18
C LEU A 118 -12.04 -2.43 16.63
N THR A 119 -13.03 -2.95 17.35
CA THR A 119 -12.80 -3.55 18.68
C THR A 119 -11.98 -4.84 18.60
N GLN A 120 -12.05 -5.58 17.49
CA GLN A 120 -11.34 -6.84 17.26
C GLN A 120 -10.86 -6.98 15.79
N PRO A 121 -9.98 -6.09 15.34
CA PRO A 121 -9.62 -5.99 13.92
C PRO A 121 -8.93 -7.25 13.38
N LEU A 122 -8.21 -7.99 14.22
CA LEU A 122 -7.50 -9.22 13.84
C LEU A 122 -8.44 -10.34 13.31
N LYS A 123 -9.71 -10.33 13.67
CA LYS A 123 -10.70 -11.27 13.11
C LYS A 123 -10.90 -11.11 11.61
N TYR A 124 -10.59 -9.93 11.09
CA TYR A 124 -10.72 -9.59 9.68
C TYR A 124 -9.42 -9.78 8.89
N PHE A 125 -8.33 -10.24 9.53
CA PHE A 125 -7.10 -10.50 8.81
C PHE A 125 -7.24 -11.76 7.93
N CYS A 126 -7.55 -12.90 8.56
CA CYS A 126 -7.85 -14.17 7.89
C CYS A 126 -8.61 -15.10 8.84
N SER A 127 -8.97 -16.29 8.38
CA SER A 127 -9.61 -17.28 9.26
C SER A 127 -8.71 -17.65 10.44
N SER A 128 -9.31 -18.09 11.56
CA SER A 128 -8.54 -18.53 12.74
C SER A 128 -7.58 -19.68 12.42
N GLN A 129 -7.97 -20.57 11.51
CA GLN A 129 -7.14 -21.68 11.06
C GLN A 129 -5.93 -21.17 10.25
N ASP A 130 -6.15 -20.27 9.28
CA ASP A 130 -5.07 -19.67 8.49
C ASP A 130 -4.13 -18.87 9.37
N MET A 131 -4.66 -18.10 10.34
CA MET A 131 -3.84 -17.37 11.31
C MET A 131 -2.94 -18.33 12.10
N GLY A 132 -3.46 -19.51 12.51
CA GLY A 132 -2.65 -20.52 13.17
C GLY A 132 -1.50 -21.05 12.32
N HIS A 133 -1.74 -21.27 11.03
CA HIS A 133 -0.71 -21.65 10.07
C HIS A 133 0.31 -20.52 9.86
N LEU A 134 -0.15 -19.28 9.63
CA LEU A 134 0.71 -18.14 9.41
C LEU A 134 1.61 -17.86 10.62
N LYS A 135 1.11 -17.98 11.85
CA LYS A 135 1.93 -17.86 13.07
C LYS A 135 3.08 -18.84 13.07
N ARG A 136 2.84 -20.12 12.75
CA ARG A 136 3.88 -21.14 12.68
C ARG A 136 4.91 -20.83 11.59
N ILE A 137 4.45 -20.36 10.42
CA ILE A 137 5.31 -20.03 9.30
C ILE A 137 6.19 -18.82 9.66
N PHE A 138 5.60 -17.74 10.17
CA PHE A 138 6.35 -16.53 10.51
C PHE A 138 7.25 -16.70 11.74
N SER A 139 6.97 -17.66 12.63
CA SER A 139 7.86 -17.97 13.77
C SER A 139 9.21 -18.58 13.35
N VAL A 140 9.30 -19.20 12.18
CA VAL A 140 10.54 -19.79 11.66
C VAL A 140 11.21 -18.97 10.56
N VAL A 141 10.48 -18.01 10.00
CA VAL A 141 11.00 -17.12 8.97
C VAL A 141 12.08 -16.21 9.57
N GLY A 142 13.21 -16.12 8.88
CA GLY A 142 14.38 -15.37 9.37
C GLY A 142 15.38 -16.19 10.19
N ASP A 143 15.11 -17.47 10.48
CA ASP A 143 16.12 -18.37 11.09
C ASP A 143 17.18 -18.70 10.03
N ASP A 144 18.43 -18.34 10.29
CA ASP A 144 19.57 -18.62 9.39
C ASP A 144 19.88 -20.12 9.25
N ARG A 145 19.36 -20.96 10.16
CA ARG A 145 19.50 -22.42 10.13
C ARG A 145 18.36 -23.11 9.39
N MET A 146 17.37 -22.36 8.91
CA MET A 146 16.21 -22.92 8.24
C MET A 146 16.60 -23.62 6.93
N SER A 147 16.31 -24.90 6.84
CA SER A 147 16.49 -25.70 5.64
C SER A 147 15.24 -25.69 4.76
N VAL A 148 15.40 -26.07 3.49
CA VAL A 148 14.28 -26.29 2.57
C VAL A 148 13.27 -27.30 3.14
N THR A 149 13.77 -28.40 3.71
CA THR A 149 12.91 -29.44 4.33
C THR A 149 12.15 -28.89 5.53
N GLY A 150 12.81 -28.10 6.40
CA GLY A 150 12.19 -27.46 7.54
C GLY A 150 11.10 -26.49 7.12
N LEU A 151 11.39 -25.64 6.13
CA LEU A 151 10.40 -24.69 5.62
C LEU A 151 9.22 -25.39 4.93
N THR A 152 9.49 -26.47 4.18
CA THR A 152 8.44 -27.31 3.57
C THR A 152 7.48 -27.86 4.61
N SER A 153 7.98 -28.46 5.70
CA SER A 153 7.15 -29.07 6.74
C SER A 153 6.25 -28.07 7.47
N VAL A 154 6.66 -26.82 7.56
CA VAL A 154 5.88 -25.75 8.21
C VAL A 154 4.82 -25.15 7.26
N ILE A 155 5.13 -25.06 5.95
CA ILE A 155 4.22 -24.51 4.95
C ILE A 155 3.18 -25.53 4.47
N GLU A 156 3.55 -26.82 4.35
CA GLU A 156 2.71 -27.88 3.80
C GLU A 156 1.30 -27.98 4.41
N PRO A 157 1.11 -27.82 5.74
CA PRO A 157 -0.23 -27.82 6.34
C PRO A 157 -1.12 -26.65 5.86
N CYS A 158 -0.53 -25.56 5.39
CA CYS A 158 -1.23 -24.41 4.85
C CYS A 158 -1.51 -24.62 3.34
N ARG A 159 -2.58 -25.33 3.01
CA ARG A 159 -2.87 -25.80 1.63
C ARG A 159 -2.92 -24.68 0.60
N TRP A 160 -3.55 -23.55 0.92
CA TRP A 160 -3.65 -22.45 -0.03
C TRP A 160 -2.27 -21.87 -0.35
N LEU A 161 -1.40 -21.71 0.65
CA LEU A 161 -0.05 -21.16 0.48
C LEU A 161 0.86 -22.15 -0.27
N SER A 162 0.81 -23.44 0.11
CA SER A 162 1.52 -24.50 -0.61
C SER A 162 1.16 -24.50 -2.10
N SER A 163 -0.13 -24.47 -2.42
CA SER A 163 -0.62 -24.39 -3.81
C SER A 163 -0.20 -23.11 -4.50
N ALA A 164 -0.22 -21.97 -3.80
CA ALA A 164 0.18 -20.68 -4.37
C ALA A 164 1.68 -20.65 -4.71
N ILE A 165 2.55 -21.22 -3.87
CA ILE A 165 3.99 -21.31 -4.13
C ILE A 165 4.28 -22.21 -5.35
N ILE A 166 3.64 -23.38 -5.44
CA ILE A 166 3.80 -24.28 -6.59
C ILE A 166 3.31 -23.60 -7.87
N LYS A 167 2.15 -22.95 -7.83
CA LYS A 167 1.60 -22.23 -8.96
C LYS A 167 2.55 -21.11 -9.41
N PHE A 168 3.08 -20.33 -8.48
CA PHE A 168 3.97 -19.20 -8.77
C PHE A 168 5.24 -19.63 -9.52
N VAL A 169 5.92 -20.69 -9.07
CA VAL A 169 7.14 -21.17 -9.74
C VAL A 169 6.86 -21.81 -11.11
N ASN A 170 5.64 -22.26 -11.34
CA ASN A 170 5.20 -22.82 -12.62
C ASN A 170 4.64 -21.77 -13.59
N GLU A 171 4.50 -20.51 -13.17
CA GLU A 171 4.12 -19.43 -14.08
C GLU A 171 5.12 -19.29 -15.23
N ALA A 172 4.60 -19.06 -16.44
CA ALA A 172 5.43 -18.91 -17.63
C ALA A 172 6.51 -17.83 -17.48
N GLY A 173 6.19 -16.72 -16.80
CA GLY A 173 7.12 -15.63 -16.50
C GLY A 173 8.28 -16.06 -15.61
N PHE A 174 8.01 -16.81 -14.53
CA PHE A 174 9.04 -17.33 -13.63
C PHE A 174 9.95 -18.33 -14.37
N ARG A 175 9.34 -19.30 -15.04
CA ARG A 175 10.08 -20.35 -15.78
C ARG A 175 10.94 -19.77 -16.90
N ALA A 176 10.43 -18.79 -17.63
CA ALA A 176 11.19 -18.13 -18.69
C ALA A 176 12.38 -17.32 -18.11
N THR A 177 12.15 -16.61 -17.01
CA THR A 177 13.17 -15.77 -16.36
C THR A 177 14.30 -16.60 -15.76
N PHE A 178 13.97 -17.71 -15.09
CA PHE A 178 14.95 -18.52 -14.34
C PHE A 178 15.35 -19.81 -15.02
N LYS A 179 14.80 -20.12 -16.19
CA LYS A 179 15.04 -21.36 -16.96
C LYS A 179 14.87 -22.62 -16.09
N THR A 180 13.79 -22.65 -15.30
CA THR A 180 13.54 -23.72 -14.33
C THR A 180 12.60 -24.78 -14.88
N PRO A 181 12.75 -26.05 -14.47
CA PRO A 181 11.78 -27.10 -14.76
C PRO A 181 10.49 -26.88 -13.97
N GLU A 182 9.45 -27.59 -14.35
CA GLU A 182 8.19 -27.61 -13.61
C GLU A 182 8.36 -28.24 -12.22
N ALA A 183 7.72 -27.64 -11.21
CA ALA A 183 7.67 -28.15 -9.85
C ALA A 183 6.35 -28.90 -9.62
N ASN A 184 6.42 -30.17 -9.27
CA ASN A 184 5.26 -31.04 -9.02
C ASN A 184 4.88 -31.05 -7.53
N ASP A 185 5.77 -30.62 -6.66
CA ASP A 185 5.60 -30.60 -5.21
C ASP A 185 6.18 -29.34 -4.56
N LEU A 186 5.79 -29.08 -3.32
CA LEU A 186 6.19 -27.90 -2.56
C LEU A 186 7.70 -27.87 -2.32
N LYS A 187 8.32 -29.00 -1.99
CA LYS A 187 9.76 -29.07 -1.71
C LYS A 187 10.59 -28.64 -2.92
N LYS A 188 10.20 -29.13 -4.12
CA LYS A 188 10.83 -28.73 -5.38
C LYS A 188 10.60 -27.26 -5.67
N ALA A 189 9.39 -26.74 -5.42
CA ALA A 189 9.08 -25.32 -5.58
C ALA A 189 9.95 -24.45 -4.66
N ILE A 190 10.09 -24.78 -3.39
CA ILE A 190 10.96 -24.06 -2.43
C ILE A 190 12.44 -24.19 -2.84
N ASN A 191 12.88 -25.32 -3.36
CA ASN A 191 14.25 -25.46 -3.90
C ASN A 191 14.49 -24.49 -5.08
N LEU A 192 13.51 -24.33 -5.96
CA LEU A 192 13.62 -23.39 -7.08
C LEU A 192 13.63 -21.92 -6.64
N LEU A 193 12.95 -21.57 -5.57
CA LEU A 193 12.95 -20.22 -4.99
C LEU A 193 14.15 -19.95 -4.08
N ASN A 194 14.72 -20.96 -3.45
CA ASN A 194 15.50 -21.00 -2.22
C ASN A 194 14.70 -20.53 -0.99
N VAL A 195 15.29 -20.66 0.21
CA VAL A 195 14.62 -20.28 1.47
C VAL A 195 14.35 -18.78 1.53
N GLU A 196 15.35 -17.96 1.21
CA GLU A 196 15.24 -16.50 1.23
C GLU A 196 14.17 -15.98 0.27
N GLY A 197 14.18 -16.47 -0.97
CA GLY A 197 13.20 -16.11 -1.98
C GLY A 197 11.78 -16.53 -1.59
N THR A 198 11.63 -17.71 -0.98
CA THR A 198 10.35 -18.16 -0.45
C THR A 198 9.85 -17.23 0.64
N CYS A 199 10.70 -16.85 1.61
CA CYS A 199 10.35 -15.92 2.68
C CYS A 199 9.93 -14.54 2.14
N LEU A 200 10.63 -14.03 1.14
CA LEU A 200 10.29 -12.74 0.52
C LEU A 200 8.97 -12.75 -0.23
N LEU A 201 8.57 -13.91 -0.74
CA LEU A 201 7.32 -14.06 -1.49
C LEU A 201 6.09 -14.16 -0.57
N LEU A 202 6.25 -14.58 0.70
CA LEU A 202 5.13 -14.81 1.62
C LEU A 202 4.16 -13.63 1.76
N PRO A 203 4.60 -12.38 1.98
CA PRO A 203 3.68 -11.24 2.12
C PRO A 203 2.86 -10.99 0.84
N GLU A 204 3.47 -11.17 -0.32
CA GLU A 204 2.79 -10.99 -1.60
C GLU A 204 1.71 -12.07 -1.81
N LEU A 205 2.04 -13.33 -1.57
CA LEU A 205 1.09 -14.44 -1.69
C LEU A 205 -0.07 -14.30 -0.71
N LEU A 206 0.19 -13.81 0.51
CA LEU A 206 -0.85 -13.52 1.49
C LEU A 206 -1.79 -12.41 0.98
N THR A 207 -1.23 -11.33 0.44
CA THR A 207 -2.02 -10.24 -0.12
C THR A 207 -2.86 -10.70 -1.31
N GLN A 208 -2.29 -11.51 -2.20
CA GLN A 208 -3.02 -12.11 -3.33
C GLN A 208 -4.15 -13.02 -2.86
N TYR A 209 -3.90 -13.86 -1.86
CA TYR A 209 -4.91 -14.73 -1.28
C TYR A 209 -6.11 -13.95 -0.74
N LEU A 210 -5.86 -12.92 0.06
CA LEU A 210 -6.91 -12.06 0.59
C LEU A 210 -7.66 -11.33 -0.52
N ALA A 211 -6.96 -10.76 -1.49
CA ALA A 211 -7.58 -10.09 -2.63
C ALA A 211 -8.51 -11.01 -3.44
N GLN A 212 -8.07 -12.26 -3.70
CA GLN A 212 -8.86 -13.24 -4.45
C GLN A 212 -10.13 -13.67 -3.72
N SER A 213 -10.14 -13.69 -2.38
CA SER A 213 -11.31 -14.03 -1.58
C SER A 213 -12.50 -13.10 -1.82
N HIS A 214 -12.25 -11.89 -2.35
CA HIS A 214 -13.26 -10.87 -2.61
C HIS A 214 -13.85 -10.89 -4.04
N LYS A 215 -13.46 -11.84 -4.89
CA LYS A 215 -14.03 -12.04 -6.24
C LYS A 215 -14.12 -10.73 -7.06
N GLY A 216 -13.04 -9.96 -7.05
CA GLY A 216 -12.92 -8.72 -7.83
C GLY A 216 -13.46 -7.46 -7.16
N TYR A 217 -14.14 -7.55 -6.03
CA TYR A 217 -14.54 -6.36 -5.27
C TYR A 217 -13.31 -5.56 -4.81
N MET A 218 -13.33 -4.26 -4.98
CA MET A 218 -12.17 -3.37 -4.74
C MET A 218 -10.92 -3.76 -5.54
N HIS A 219 -11.07 -4.37 -6.72
CA HIS A 219 -9.95 -4.92 -7.51
C HIS A 219 -8.83 -3.91 -7.75
N SER A 220 -9.17 -2.70 -8.15
CA SER A 220 -8.19 -1.64 -8.43
C SER A 220 -7.41 -1.21 -7.18
N GLN A 221 -8.08 -1.14 -6.03
CA GLN A 221 -7.46 -0.83 -4.73
C GLN A 221 -6.48 -1.94 -4.34
N TRP A 222 -6.89 -3.21 -4.46
CA TRP A 222 -6.03 -4.36 -4.21
C TRP A 222 -4.80 -4.37 -5.11
N GLN A 223 -4.94 -4.09 -6.40
CA GLN A 223 -3.80 -4.02 -7.33
C GLN A 223 -2.83 -2.89 -6.96
N ARG A 224 -3.36 -1.71 -6.60
CA ARG A 224 -2.50 -0.59 -6.14
C ARG A 224 -1.79 -0.93 -4.85
N PHE A 225 -2.48 -1.55 -3.89
CA PHE A 225 -1.88 -1.97 -2.63
C PHE A 225 -0.77 -3.01 -2.83
N MET A 226 -1.00 -4.03 -3.66
CA MET A 226 0.05 -5.02 -3.99
C MET A 226 1.30 -4.35 -4.59
N ARG A 227 1.13 -3.43 -5.53
CA ARG A 227 2.25 -2.68 -6.12
C ARG A 227 2.98 -1.81 -5.08
N TYR A 228 2.23 -1.20 -4.17
CA TYR A 228 2.81 -0.45 -3.04
C TYR A 228 3.67 -1.37 -2.18
N GLN A 229 3.13 -2.49 -1.71
CA GLN A 229 3.83 -3.46 -0.89
C GLN A 229 5.09 -4.03 -1.59
N GLN A 230 4.98 -4.39 -2.87
CA GLN A 230 6.13 -4.81 -3.68
C GLN A 230 7.21 -3.71 -3.75
N THR A 231 6.80 -2.46 -3.95
CA THR A 231 7.75 -1.33 -3.99
C THR A 231 8.44 -1.15 -2.64
N VAL A 232 7.72 -1.24 -1.52
CA VAL A 232 8.30 -1.20 -0.16
C VAL A 232 9.36 -2.29 0.00
N ASN A 233 9.03 -3.53 -0.37
CA ASN A 233 9.93 -4.68 -0.30
C ASN A 233 11.21 -4.46 -1.13
N MET A 234 11.06 -4.06 -2.41
CA MET A 234 12.19 -3.82 -3.31
C MET A 234 13.09 -2.68 -2.83
N CYS A 235 12.50 -1.57 -2.38
CA CYS A 235 13.26 -0.43 -1.85
C CYS A 235 14.09 -0.83 -0.63
N ALA A 236 13.49 -1.59 0.30
CA ALA A 236 14.19 -2.04 1.49
C ALA A 236 15.34 -2.99 1.15
N TYR A 237 15.12 -3.93 0.23
CA TYR A 237 16.16 -4.83 -0.24
C TYR A 237 17.35 -4.09 -0.89
N LEU A 238 17.06 -3.15 -1.79
CA LEU A 238 18.06 -2.35 -2.48
C LEU A 238 18.87 -1.48 -1.51
N LEU A 239 18.20 -0.82 -0.56
CA LEU A 239 18.86 0.01 0.45
C LEU A 239 19.72 -0.82 1.40
N ALA A 240 19.25 -2.00 1.82
CA ALA A 240 20.00 -2.92 2.66
C ALA A 240 21.27 -3.41 1.94
N ARG A 241 21.16 -3.79 0.68
CA ARG A 241 22.32 -4.16 -0.15
C ARG A 241 23.30 -3.01 -0.35
N LYS A 242 22.81 -1.81 -0.66
CA LYS A 242 23.66 -0.59 -0.77
C LYS A 242 24.46 -0.34 0.51
N SER A 243 23.85 -0.62 1.66
CA SER A 243 24.49 -0.49 2.98
C SER A 243 25.40 -1.66 3.33
N LYS A 244 25.64 -2.62 2.40
CA LYS A 244 26.46 -3.84 2.60
C LYS A 244 26.04 -4.66 3.82
N ARG A 245 24.74 -4.72 4.12
CA ARG A 245 24.22 -5.48 5.25
C ARG A 245 23.99 -6.92 4.87
N THR A 246 24.44 -7.82 5.72
CA THR A 246 24.06 -9.23 5.67
C THR A 246 22.59 -9.37 5.98
N GLY A 247 21.90 -10.30 5.32
CA GLY A 247 20.47 -10.52 5.57
C GLY A 247 19.55 -9.45 4.97
N ALA A 248 19.88 -8.88 3.81
CA ALA A 248 19.08 -7.89 3.11
C ALA A 248 17.61 -8.35 2.91
N TYR A 249 17.40 -9.67 2.73
CA TYR A 249 16.06 -10.25 2.61
C TYR A 249 15.24 -10.11 3.90
N LYS A 250 15.88 -10.20 5.09
CA LYS A 250 15.18 -10.00 6.38
C LYS A 250 14.67 -8.57 6.53
N VAL A 251 15.48 -7.58 6.15
CA VAL A 251 15.09 -6.17 6.18
C VAL A 251 13.96 -5.91 5.20
N ALA A 252 14.02 -6.48 3.99
CA ALA A 252 12.96 -6.37 3.00
C ALA A 252 11.65 -7.03 3.46
N LEU A 253 11.76 -8.19 4.08
CA LEU A 253 10.60 -8.88 4.67
C LEU A 253 9.96 -8.06 5.80
N LEU A 254 10.77 -7.52 6.72
CA LEU A 254 10.28 -6.63 7.77
C LEU A 254 9.60 -5.38 7.21
N ALA A 255 10.13 -4.81 6.14
CA ALA A 255 9.51 -3.68 5.47
C ALA A 255 8.13 -4.06 4.88
N SER A 256 7.98 -5.27 4.32
CA SER A 256 6.67 -5.78 3.89
C SER A 256 5.73 -6.04 5.06
N VAL A 257 6.22 -6.61 6.16
CA VAL A 257 5.45 -6.84 7.40
C VAL A 257 4.93 -5.53 8.00
N SER A 258 5.68 -4.42 7.81
CA SER A 258 5.22 -3.09 8.26
C SER A 258 3.94 -2.60 7.56
N THR A 259 3.51 -3.27 6.49
CA THR A 259 2.25 -2.98 5.77
C THR A 259 1.10 -3.92 6.17
N PHE A 260 1.30 -4.82 7.15
CA PHE A 260 0.28 -5.82 7.49
C PHE A 260 -0.97 -5.24 8.15
N SER A 261 -0.84 -4.15 8.88
CA SER A 261 -2.02 -3.46 9.42
C SER A 261 -2.86 -2.81 8.33
N GLU A 262 -2.22 -2.20 7.32
CA GLU A 262 -2.91 -1.69 6.13
C GLU A 262 -3.59 -2.84 5.37
N LEU A 263 -2.90 -3.99 5.23
CA LEU A 263 -3.47 -5.19 4.61
C LEU A 263 -4.70 -5.70 5.37
N MET A 264 -4.63 -5.74 6.70
CA MET A 264 -5.75 -6.12 7.56
C MET A 264 -6.95 -5.20 7.35
N PHE A 265 -6.74 -3.90 7.31
CA PHE A 265 -7.81 -2.93 7.10
C PHE A 265 -8.37 -2.97 5.69
N MET A 266 -7.53 -3.20 4.69
CA MET A 266 -7.99 -3.47 3.32
C MET A 266 -8.97 -4.67 3.29
N ASN A 267 -8.59 -5.75 3.97
CA ASN A 267 -9.43 -6.94 4.04
C ASN A 267 -10.73 -6.69 4.82
N MET A 268 -10.64 -6.02 5.97
CA MET A 268 -11.80 -5.64 6.78
C MET A 268 -12.78 -4.78 5.97
N LEU A 269 -12.27 -3.77 5.25
CA LEU A 269 -13.08 -2.90 4.41
C LEU A 269 -13.77 -3.68 3.28
N ALA A 270 -13.07 -4.64 2.67
CA ALA A 270 -13.64 -5.46 1.61
C ALA A 270 -14.72 -6.43 2.12
N VAL A 271 -14.54 -7.02 3.31
CA VAL A 271 -15.57 -7.89 3.95
C VAL A 271 -16.79 -7.07 4.30
N LEU A 272 -16.62 -6.03 5.11
CA LEU A 272 -17.74 -5.23 5.63
C LEU A 272 -18.42 -4.42 4.52
N GLY A 273 -17.66 -3.95 3.52
CA GLY A 273 -18.23 -3.28 2.35
C GLY A 273 -19.18 -4.19 1.56
N LYS A 274 -18.83 -5.48 1.40
CA LYS A 274 -19.75 -6.47 0.80
C LYS A 274 -20.98 -6.74 1.65
N GLU A 275 -20.83 -6.81 2.95
CA GLU A 275 -21.95 -6.99 3.88
C GLU A 275 -22.90 -5.79 3.82
N ALA A 276 -22.36 -4.56 3.87
CA ALA A 276 -23.12 -3.33 3.74
C ALA A 276 -23.84 -3.23 2.38
N LEU A 277 -23.16 -3.61 1.30
CA LEU A 277 -23.73 -3.70 -0.05
C LEU A 277 -24.88 -4.70 -0.09
N THR A 278 -24.72 -5.90 0.45
CA THR A 278 -25.74 -6.95 0.48
C THR A 278 -26.98 -6.51 1.27
N ALA A 279 -26.77 -5.94 2.45
CA ALA A 279 -27.86 -5.41 3.28
C ALA A 279 -28.62 -4.27 2.58
N SER A 280 -27.88 -3.35 1.95
CA SER A 280 -28.49 -2.24 1.19
C SER A 280 -29.29 -2.71 -0.02
N MET A 281 -28.79 -3.77 -0.71
CA MET A 281 -29.50 -4.42 -1.82
C MET A 281 -30.83 -5.03 -1.37
N GLN A 282 -30.82 -5.73 -0.23
CA GLN A 282 -32.05 -6.31 0.34
C GLN A 282 -33.10 -5.22 0.62
N ILE A 283 -32.68 -4.09 1.21
CA ILE A 283 -33.58 -2.95 1.48
C ILE A 283 -34.10 -2.34 0.17
N ALA A 284 -33.25 -2.20 -0.85
CA ALA A 284 -33.67 -1.65 -2.14
C ALA A 284 -34.70 -2.54 -2.85
N ASN A 285 -34.49 -3.86 -2.81
CA ASN A 285 -35.40 -4.85 -3.39
C ASN A 285 -36.77 -4.87 -2.67
N GLN A 286 -36.78 -4.79 -1.33
CA GLN A 286 -38.02 -4.68 -0.56
C GLN A 286 -38.81 -3.42 -0.91
N ARG A 287 -38.13 -2.33 -1.27
CA ARG A 287 -38.75 -1.06 -1.68
C ARG A 287 -39.06 -0.98 -3.18
N GLN A 288 -38.78 -2.03 -3.94
CA GLN A 288 -38.96 -2.12 -5.39
C GLN A 288 -38.36 -0.94 -6.16
N SER A 289 -37.11 -0.53 -5.75
CA SER A 289 -36.42 0.61 -6.35
C SER A 289 -35.30 0.13 -7.30
N ASP A 290 -35.61 -0.02 -8.59
CA ASP A 290 -34.67 -0.48 -9.62
C ASP A 290 -33.44 0.40 -9.72
N PHE A 291 -33.61 1.74 -9.73
CA PHE A 291 -32.51 2.68 -9.77
C PHE A 291 -31.55 2.47 -8.59
N ARG A 292 -32.09 2.30 -7.37
CA ARG A 292 -31.28 2.09 -6.17
C ARG A 292 -30.55 0.76 -6.23
N SER A 293 -31.20 -0.31 -6.65
CA SER A 293 -30.60 -1.65 -6.78
C SER A 293 -29.45 -1.66 -7.78
N GLN A 294 -29.64 -1.06 -8.95
CA GLN A 294 -28.57 -0.94 -9.95
C GLN A 294 -27.39 -0.10 -9.44
N THR A 295 -27.68 1.04 -8.80
CA THR A 295 -26.65 1.93 -8.26
C THR A 295 -25.82 1.26 -7.16
N ILE A 296 -26.46 0.52 -6.24
CA ILE A 296 -25.77 -0.21 -5.17
C ILE A 296 -24.80 -1.24 -5.73
N GLY A 297 -25.12 -1.87 -6.87
CA GLY A 297 -24.22 -2.83 -7.54
C GLY A 297 -22.86 -2.24 -7.97
N GLU A 298 -22.79 -0.92 -8.16
CA GLU A 298 -21.56 -0.19 -8.51
C GLU A 298 -20.80 0.36 -7.28
N TYR A 299 -21.35 0.15 -6.06
CA TYR A 299 -20.80 0.73 -4.84
C TYR A 299 -19.38 0.24 -4.54
N LEU A 300 -18.54 1.21 -4.22
CA LEU A 300 -17.26 1.04 -3.55
C LEU A 300 -17.22 1.99 -2.34
N PRO A 301 -16.55 1.62 -1.25
CA PRO A 301 -16.36 2.51 -0.10
C PRO A 301 -15.82 3.86 -0.54
N SER A 302 -16.37 4.93 0.02
CA SER A 302 -15.89 6.27 -0.30
C SER A 302 -14.44 6.45 0.12
N THR A 303 -13.77 7.40 -0.53
CA THR A 303 -12.39 7.73 -0.23
C THR A 303 -12.21 8.18 1.21
N ASP A 304 -13.19 8.90 1.77
CA ASP A 304 -13.13 9.35 3.16
C ASP A 304 -13.17 8.15 4.13
N VAL A 305 -14.07 7.20 3.94
CA VAL A 305 -14.11 5.96 4.73
C VAL A 305 -12.79 5.20 4.62
N PHE A 306 -12.26 5.08 3.39
CA PHE A 306 -10.98 4.42 3.14
C PHE A 306 -9.83 5.11 3.89
N ILE A 307 -9.68 6.43 3.74
CA ILE A 307 -8.60 7.22 4.36
C ILE A 307 -8.69 7.12 5.89
N ASN A 308 -9.88 7.35 6.46
CA ASN A 308 -10.08 7.34 7.92
C ASN A 308 -9.67 5.99 8.51
N LEU A 309 -10.01 4.88 7.84
CA LEU A 309 -9.61 3.56 8.29
C LEU A 309 -8.10 3.33 8.16
N MET A 310 -7.49 3.71 7.03
CA MET A 310 -6.06 3.50 6.78
C MET A 310 -5.17 4.32 7.73
N GLN A 311 -5.61 5.49 8.18
CA GLN A 311 -4.88 6.28 9.17
C GLN A 311 -4.74 5.57 10.52
N LEU A 312 -5.62 4.62 10.84
CA LEU A 312 -5.52 3.79 12.04
C LEU A 312 -4.49 2.66 11.92
N ALA A 313 -3.94 2.43 10.73
CA ALA A 313 -3.04 1.29 10.48
C ALA A 313 -1.78 1.32 11.36
N ASN A 314 -1.19 2.49 11.56
CA ASN A 314 0.00 2.62 12.41
C ASN A 314 -0.31 2.31 13.87
N ILE A 315 -1.49 2.68 14.37
CA ILE A 315 -1.95 2.39 15.74
C ILE A 315 -2.21 0.88 15.91
N ALA A 316 -2.72 0.22 14.89
CA ALA A 316 -3.02 -1.21 14.92
C ALA A 316 -1.79 -2.10 14.69
N LEU A 317 -0.68 -1.55 14.19
CA LEU A 317 0.50 -2.31 13.78
C LEU A 317 1.12 -3.15 14.92
N PRO A 318 1.30 -2.65 16.15
CA PRO A 318 1.85 -3.45 17.25
C PRO A 318 1.05 -4.74 17.47
N LYS A 319 -0.27 -4.64 17.61
CA LYS A 319 -1.16 -5.79 17.81
C LYS A 319 -1.13 -6.76 16.63
N THR A 320 -0.99 -6.22 15.42
CA THR A 320 -0.89 -7.03 14.19
C THR A 320 0.43 -7.82 14.18
N ILE A 321 1.54 -7.20 14.53
CA ILE A 321 2.86 -7.86 14.61
C ILE A 321 2.86 -8.95 15.68
N ASP A 322 2.36 -8.65 16.88
CA ASP A 322 2.27 -9.63 17.99
C ASP A 322 1.44 -10.85 17.59
N ALA A 323 0.42 -10.65 16.77
CA ALA A 323 -0.41 -11.75 16.29
C ALA A 323 0.34 -12.79 15.45
N PHE A 324 1.47 -12.45 14.81
CA PHE A 324 2.24 -13.34 13.94
C PHE A 324 3.40 -14.06 14.62
N ASN A 325 3.81 -13.66 15.82
CA ASN A 325 4.89 -14.30 16.59
C ASN A 325 6.22 -14.43 15.82
N PHE A 326 6.80 -13.29 15.40
CA PHE A 326 8.09 -13.27 14.72
C PHE A 326 9.25 -13.57 15.66
N SER A 327 9.67 -14.84 15.78
CA SER A 327 10.71 -15.26 16.72
C SER A 327 12.13 -15.00 16.23
N HIS A 328 12.37 -15.04 14.91
CA HIS A 328 13.69 -14.89 14.27
C HIS A 328 13.87 -13.61 13.47
N LEU A 329 12.83 -12.78 13.43
CA LEU A 329 12.91 -11.46 12.83
C LEU A 329 12.88 -10.41 13.96
N PRO A 330 13.73 -9.38 13.92
CA PRO A 330 13.68 -8.31 14.90
C PRO A 330 12.48 -7.38 14.63
N ALA A 331 11.26 -7.93 14.86
CA ALA A 331 10.01 -7.22 14.57
C ALA A 331 9.84 -5.95 15.43
N ALA A 332 10.50 -5.86 16.58
CA ALA A 332 10.58 -4.64 17.37
C ALA A 332 11.11 -3.44 16.58
N LEU A 333 11.99 -3.66 15.58
CA LEU A 333 12.48 -2.59 14.70
C LEU A 333 11.37 -1.90 13.91
N ILE A 334 10.28 -2.61 13.61
CA ILE A 334 9.13 -2.02 12.91
C ILE A 334 8.37 -1.11 13.88
N LEU A 335 8.27 -1.50 15.14
CA LEU A 335 7.59 -0.72 16.18
C LEU A 335 8.34 0.59 16.43
N ASP A 336 9.67 0.55 16.43
CA ASP A 336 10.50 1.75 16.56
C ASP A 336 10.33 2.74 15.42
N VAL A 337 9.96 2.25 14.23
CA VAL A 337 9.64 3.10 13.06
C VAL A 337 8.42 3.98 13.32
N PHE A 338 7.44 3.47 14.05
CA PHE A 338 6.14 4.09 14.25
C PHE A 338 5.93 4.58 15.69
N SER A 339 6.81 4.21 16.62
CA SER A 339 6.77 4.79 17.96
C SER A 339 7.24 6.24 17.88
N GLU A 340 6.43 7.16 18.33
CA GLU A 340 6.81 8.56 18.55
C GLU A 340 7.82 8.70 19.71
N ALA A 341 8.29 7.58 20.27
CA ALA A 341 9.19 7.56 21.41
C ALA A 341 10.55 8.16 21.05
N GLU A 342 10.93 9.17 21.83
CA GLU A 342 12.14 10.00 21.76
C GLU A 342 13.48 9.24 21.91
N THR A 343 13.49 7.94 21.79
CA THR A 343 14.72 7.15 21.95
C THR A 343 15.55 7.19 20.69
N ASP A 344 16.60 7.97 20.72
CA ASP A 344 17.70 7.81 19.79
C ASP A 344 18.19 6.36 19.91
N PRO A 345 18.07 5.53 18.87
CA PRO A 345 18.44 4.12 18.98
C PRO A 345 19.94 4.07 19.27
N LYS A 346 20.28 3.75 20.50
CA LYS A 346 21.67 3.66 21.00
C LYS A 346 22.46 2.55 20.32
N ASN A 347 21.77 1.64 19.63
CA ASN A 347 22.38 0.53 18.91
C ASN A 347 22.48 0.83 17.42
N THR A 348 23.67 1.04 16.93
CA THR A 348 23.97 1.45 15.53
C THR A 348 23.44 0.49 14.47
N SER A 349 23.32 -0.81 14.77
CA SER A 349 22.80 -1.83 13.86
C SER A 349 21.30 -1.68 13.63
N ASP A 350 20.54 -1.58 14.68
CA ASP A 350 19.07 -1.55 14.67
C ASP A 350 18.57 -0.21 14.12
N ALA A 351 19.20 0.89 14.54
CA ALA A 351 18.90 2.21 14.01
C ALA A 351 18.99 2.30 12.49
N ALA A 352 19.97 1.62 11.91
CA ALA A 352 20.14 1.63 10.46
C ALA A 352 19.13 0.72 9.75
N CYS A 353 18.69 -0.42 10.34
CA CYS A 353 17.61 -1.25 9.79
C CYS A 353 16.28 -0.49 9.85
N THR A 354 15.96 0.12 10.99
CA THR A 354 14.78 0.98 11.16
C THR A 354 14.77 2.09 10.10
N ALA A 355 15.89 2.80 9.92
CA ALA A 355 15.99 3.85 8.91
C ALA A 355 15.77 3.33 7.47
N ILE A 356 16.22 2.13 7.13
CA ILE A 356 15.99 1.51 5.83
C ILE A 356 14.50 1.23 5.63
N ILE A 357 13.82 0.66 6.61
CA ILE A 357 12.38 0.36 6.56
C ILE A 357 11.58 1.67 6.38
N MET A 358 11.89 2.69 7.18
CA MET A 358 11.27 4.01 7.08
C MET A 358 11.42 4.61 5.68
N ARG A 359 12.64 4.65 5.16
CA ARG A 359 12.95 5.18 3.82
C ARG A 359 12.24 4.40 2.72
N ALA A 360 12.21 3.07 2.84
CA ALA A 360 11.54 2.21 1.86
C ALA A 360 10.03 2.50 1.79
N LYS A 361 9.37 2.57 2.95
CA LYS A 361 7.93 2.90 3.04
C LYS A 361 7.66 4.31 2.52
N ALA A 362 8.42 5.30 2.97
CA ALA A 362 8.27 6.68 2.53
C ALA A 362 8.49 6.85 1.02
N PHE A 363 9.50 6.19 0.44
CA PHE A 363 9.71 6.26 -0.99
C PHE A 363 8.59 5.61 -1.80
N ALA A 364 8.09 4.46 -1.35
CA ALA A 364 6.97 3.80 -1.98
C ALA A 364 5.71 4.69 -1.96
N GLN A 365 5.41 5.35 -0.85
CA GLN A 365 4.31 6.33 -0.72
C GLN A 365 4.56 7.56 -1.60
N TYR A 366 5.78 8.11 -1.57
CA TYR A 366 6.18 9.25 -2.41
C TYR A 366 5.91 9.01 -3.89
N ARG A 367 6.15 7.80 -4.40
CA ARG A 367 5.88 7.48 -5.81
C ARG A 367 4.40 7.64 -6.16
N TYR A 368 3.48 7.34 -5.25
CA TYR A 368 2.04 7.57 -5.45
C TYR A 368 1.70 9.06 -5.34
N ILE A 369 2.23 9.73 -4.33
CA ILE A 369 2.00 11.16 -4.12
C ILE A 369 2.50 11.96 -5.32
N SER A 370 3.65 11.61 -5.89
CA SER A 370 4.24 12.29 -7.05
C SER A 370 3.48 12.09 -8.36
N THR A 371 2.48 11.22 -8.42
CA THR A 371 1.60 11.09 -9.61
C THR A 371 0.49 12.15 -9.61
N VAL A 372 0.26 12.82 -8.50
CA VAL A 372 -0.75 13.87 -8.37
C VAL A 372 -0.07 15.23 -8.49
N LYS A 373 -0.61 16.11 -9.32
CA LYS A 373 -0.19 17.51 -9.34
C LYS A 373 -0.60 18.16 -8.03
N LEU A 374 0.35 18.38 -7.15
CA LEU A 374 0.14 19.06 -5.88
C LEU A 374 0.42 20.53 -6.04
N ASP A 375 -0.51 21.37 -5.59
CA ASP A 375 -0.31 22.81 -5.56
C ASP A 375 0.76 23.23 -4.53
N ASN A 376 1.10 22.34 -3.59
CA ASN A 376 2.07 22.59 -2.54
C ASN A 376 2.98 21.39 -2.29
N ASN A 377 4.21 21.46 -2.84
CA ASN A 377 5.22 20.41 -2.70
C ASN A 377 5.97 20.41 -1.35
N GLU A 378 5.75 21.42 -0.49
CA GLU A 378 6.44 21.52 0.82
C GLU A 378 6.11 20.32 1.71
N HIS A 379 4.85 19.90 1.72
CA HIS A 379 4.39 18.74 2.49
C HIS A 379 5.13 17.45 2.13
N VAL A 380 5.51 17.28 0.86
CA VAL A 380 6.24 16.11 0.39
C VAL A 380 7.68 16.09 0.93
N VAL A 381 8.33 17.25 0.97
CA VAL A 381 9.69 17.38 1.50
C VAL A 381 9.71 17.06 3.00
N ASP A 382 8.77 17.61 3.74
CA ASP A 382 8.67 17.40 5.19
C ASP A 382 8.31 15.94 5.50
N PHE A 383 7.42 15.34 4.72
CA PHE A 383 7.12 13.91 4.78
C PHE A 383 8.37 13.06 4.60
N LEU A 384 9.17 13.30 3.54
CA LEU A 384 10.41 12.54 3.30
C LEU A 384 11.44 12.75 4.42
N LYS A 385 11.54 13.97 4.98
CA LYS A 385 12.41 14.28 6.12
C LYS A 385 11.97 13.56 7.40
N LYS A 386 10.67 13.52 7.70
CA LYS A 386 10.12 12.77 8.85
C LYS A 386 10.61 11.32 8.83
N TYR A 387 10.59 10.70 7.67
CA TYR A 387 11.03 9.33 7.49
C TYR A 387 12.54 9.17 7.23
N ARG A 388 13.34 10.18 7.62
CA ARG A 388 14.82 10.16 7.54
C ARG A 388 15.35 9.90 6.12
N MET A 389 14.58 10.24 5.07
CA MET A 389 15.06 10.14 3.70
C MET A 389 16.23 11.10 3.52
N ASP A 390 17.38 10.55 3.14
CA ASP A 390 18.53 11.34 2.73
C ASP A 390 18.61 11.42 1.20
N ASN A 391 19.32 12.42 0.72
CA ASN A 391 19.47 12.69 -0.70
C ASN A 391 20.11 11.53 -1.47
N SER A 392 21.13 10.87 -0.87
CA SER A 392 21.80 9.72 -1.49
C SER A 392 20.87 8.53 -1.67
N SER A 393 20.00 8.25 -0.67
CA SER A 393 19.01 7.18 -0.75
C SER A 393 17.92 7.52 -1.75
N LEU A 394 17.42 8.77 -1.76
CA LEU A 394 16.41 9.20 -2.71
C LEU A 394 16.90 9.10 -4.16
N GLN A 395 18.09 9.63 -4.46
CA GLN A 395 18.68 9.56 -5.80
C GLN A 395 18.91 8.12 -6.24
N PHE A 396 19.46 7.30 -5.35
CA PHE A 396 19.67 5.88 -5.63
C PHE A 396 18.38 5.16 -5.98
N LEU A 397 17.29 5.37 -5.22
CA LEU A 397 16.01 4.75 -5.50
C LEU A 397 15.36 5.31 -6.76
N ARG A 398 15.46 6.61 -7.04
CA ARG A 398 14.92 7.23 -8.25
C ARG A 398 15.61 6.76 -9.53
N ALA A 399 16.90 6.40 -9.44
CA ALA A 399 17.64 5.81 -10.55
C ALA A 399 17.18 4.38 -10.92
N GLN A 400 16.35 3.75 -10.08
CA GLN A 400 15.84 2.41 -10.34
C GLN A 400 14.55 2.46 -11.15
N ASP A 401 14.45 1.61 -12.17
CA ASP A 401 13.21 1.47 -12.95
C ASP A 401 12.22 0.49 -12.27
N PHE A 402 11.49 0.99 -11.28
CA PHE A 402 10.48 0.17 -10.58
C PHE A 402 9.28 -0.24 -11.47
N ARG A 403 9.14 0.32 -12.69
CA ARG A 403 8.09 -0.11 -13.61
C ARG A 403 8.47 -1.42 -14.31
N ALA A 404 9.75 -1.55 -14.64
CA ALA A 404 10.31 -2.78 -15.20
C ALA A 404 10.61 -3.84 -14.14
N MET A 405 10.66 -3.47 -12.85
CA MET A 405 10.91 -4.39 -11.76
C MET A 405 9.66 -5.17 -11.38
N SER A 406 9.83 -6.46 -11.18
CA SER A 406 8.82 -7.37 -10.68
C SER A 406 9.36 -8.18 -9.50
N VAL A 407 8.51 -8.96 -8.87
CA VAL A 407 8.94 -9.94 -7.87
C VAL A 407 10.02 -10.89 -8.41
N TYR A 408 10.00 -11.21 -9.69
CA TYR A 408 11.06 -12.01 -10.33
C TYR A 408 12.43 -11.32 -10.29
N THR A 409 12.46 -10.01 -10.44
CA THR A 409 13.70 -9.21 -10.30
C THR A 409 14.26 -9.35 -8.89
N LEU A 410 13.43 -9.21 -7.88
CA LEU A 410 13.82 -9.38 -6.48
C LEU A 410 14.35 -10.79 -6.19
N LEU A 411 13.63 -11.81 -6.65
CA LEU A 411 14.04 -13.20 -6.51
C LEU A 411 15.34 -13.51 -7.26
N GLY A 412 15.56 -12.89 -8.42
CA GLY A 412 16.81 -12.97 -9.16
C GLY A 412 18.00 -12.41 -8.42
N TRP A 413 17.80 -11.40 -7.59
CA TRP A 413 18.86 -10.87 -6.71
C TRP A 413 19.19 -11.82 -5.55
N CYS A 414 18.20 -12.47 -4.96
CA CYS A 414 18.41 -13.46 -3.89
C CYS A 414 19.14 -14.71 -4.36
N ARG A 415 18.99 -15.09 -5.63
CA ARG A 415 19.64 -16.29 -6.20
C ARG A 415 21.11 -16.08 -6.58
N ARG A 416 21.56 -14.84 -6.73
CA ARG A 416 22.94 -14.49 -7.14
C ARG A 416 23.88 -14.26 -5.95
N ASN A 417 23.37 -14.37 -4.75
CA ASN A 417 24.16 -14.34 -3.51
C ASN A 417 24.34 -15.75 -2.98
#